data_cb6fd8f381668d5d5db3ecf9490a8fda
#
_entry.id   cb6fd8f381668d5d5db3ecf9490a8fda
#
_cell.length_a   1.000
_cell.length_b   1.000
_cell.length_c   1.000
_cell.angle_alpha   90.00
_cell.angle_beta   90.00
_cell.angle_gamma   90.00
#
_symmetry.space_group_name_H-M   'P 1'
#
loop_
_entity.id
_entity.type
_entity.pdbx_description
1 polymer ?
#
loop_
_entity_poly.entity_id
_entity_poly.type
_entity_poly.pdbx_seq_one_letter_code
_entity_poly.pdbx_strand_id
1 'polypeptide(L)'
;MHLPTPHDHSHGDSPDHSPSLVILGAGPKAVAVQAKAHALRQLGLPAPQITVVDHQGTGGNWRAGGGWTDGRHRLGTSPTKDLGFPYRTRIAGELNTAVDRELLASGWTSFLIDTGRYAWWVDHGHPHPRHYLWAEYLRWAAGRTGMNLVTAQVTRIGLREDTANDTTRTGWSLSVDRPDGSSGQLEADALMLTGPGRSDRRIAPLLNVYSVAGFWQDVSAGTLPTASRVAVIGGGETSASVVEELTHHDVVDIAVISPLPTIFTRAEGPFENELYTDPTTWTDLDEAARRDVIARCDRGVFSADVQARLTGEDRISHIRGRASTVRRNSTGTVGSIDTAGIEVTTDTGRTECFDMVVDARGNSPLWFTRMMDDRTVARMVAACSGAVTPSAVESGIGAGLALENMDPPLLLPTLSGFRQGPGLANLSCLGELSDRILAGLGAGDGTDPESLRHRASSVERILL
;
A
#
# COMPACT_ATOMS: atom_id res chain seq x y z
N MET A 1 69.49 7.94 -12.04
CA MET A 1 68.28 8.73 -11.85
C MET A 1 67.15 7.94 -12.53
N HIS A 2 66.48 7.02 -11.78
CA HIS A 2 65.41 6.19 -12.27
C HIS A 2 64.08 6.84 -11.88
N LEU A 3 63.23 7.19 -12.87
CA LEU A 3 61.84 7.58 -12.66
C LEU A 3 61.01 6.33 -12.44
N PRO A 4 60.05 6.32 -11.50
CA PRO A 4 59.14 5.18 -11.32
C PRO A 4 58.01 5.25 -12.38
N THR A 5 57.70 4.07 -12.95
CA THR A 5 56.58 3.80 -13.82
C THR A 5 55.26 3.94 -13.07
N PRO A 6 54.17 4.47 -13.70
CA PRO A 6 52.85 4.50 -13.07
C PRO A 6 52.28 3.09 -12.94
N HIS A 7 51.83 2.73 -11.73
CA HIS A 7 51.03 1.52 -11.51
C HIS A 7 49.66 1.69 -12.15
N ASP A 8 49.40 0.84 -13.13
CA ASP A 8 48.13 0.61 -13.78
C ASP A 8 47.20 -0.10 -12.77
N HIS A 9 46.29 0.63 -12.17
CA HIS A 9 45.19 0.03 -11.41
C HIS A 9 44.09 -0.37 -12.37
N SER A 10 44.27 -1.54 -13.00
CA SER A 10 43.19 -2.23 -13.67
C SER A 10 42.18 -2.68 -12.58
N HIS A 11 41.11 -1.89 -12.36
CA HIS A 11 39.90 -2.38 -11.73
C HIS A 11 39.35 -3.49 -12.63
N GLY A 12 39.45 -4.71 -12.16
CA GLY A 12 38.78 -5.85 -12.78
C GLY A 12 37.27 -5.60 -12.75
N ASP A 13 36.69 -5.28 -13.91
CA ASP A 13 35.26 -5.30 -14.15
C ASP A 13 34.75 -6.72 -13.87
N SER A 14 34.08 -6.90 -12.75
CA SER A 14 33.19 -8.06 -12.54
C SER A 14 32.06 -7.96 -13.56
N PRO A 15 31.58 -9.08 -14.16
CA PRO A 15 30.51 -9.04 -15.13
C PRO A 15 29.30 -8.29 -14.55
N ASP A 16 28.76 -7.40 -15.35
CA ASP A 16 27.66 -6.47 -15.11
C ASP A 16 26.44 -7.20 -14.50
N HIS A 17 26.42 -7.35 -13.17
CA HIS A 17 25.33 -7.99 -12.45
C HIS A 17 24.32 -6.91 -12.05
N SER A 18 23.38 -6.64 -12.96
CA SER A 18 22.23 -5.79 -12.61
C SER A 18 21.49 -6.40 -11.41
N PRO A 19 21.31 -5.65 -10.32
CA PRO A 19 20.65 -6.16 -9.12
C PRO A 19 19.23 -6.67 -9.43
N SER A 20 18.82 -7.73 -8.75
CA SER A 20 17.50 -8.32 -8.89
C SER A 20 16.59 -7.91 -7.75
N LEU A 21 15.31 -7.59 -8.06
CA LEU A 21 14.29 -7.20 -7.11
C LEU A 21 13.07 -8.11 -7.24
N VAL A 22 12.70 -8.79 -6.16
CA VAL A 22 11.39 -9.43 -6.06
C VAL A 22 10.42 -8.49 -5.34
N ILE A 23 9.24 -8.28 -5.92
CA ILE A 23 8.15 -7.48 -5.32
C ILE A 23 7.00 -8.41 -4.97
N LEU A 24 6.63 -8.49 -3.69
CA LEU A 24 5.44 -9.20 -3.22
C LEU A 24 4.24 -8.27 -3.21
N GLY A 25 3.27 -8.60 -4.08
CA GLY A 25 2.05 -7.84 -4.32
C GLY A 25 2.10 -7.04 -5.63
N ALA A 26 1.16 -7.30 -6.56
CA ALA A 26 1.06 -6.66 -7.88
C ALA A 26 0.11 -5.46 -7.88
N GLY A 27 0.17 -4.62 -6.83
CA GLY A 27 -0.59 -3.38 -6.69
C GLY A 27 0.07 -2.17 -7.36
N PRO A 28 -0.50 -0.96 -7.18
CA PRO A 28 -0.02 0.27 -7.81
C PRO A 28 1.46 0.56 -7.58
N LYS A 29 1.99 0.30 -6.39
CA LYS A 29 3.41 0.52 -6.06
C LYS A 29 4.34 -0.36 -6.89
N ALA A 30 3.99 -1.64 -7.05
CA ALA A 30 4.76 -2.57 -7.88
C ALA A 30 4.75 -2.14 -9.36
N VAL A 31 3.57 -1.78 -9.87
CA VAL A 31 3.43 -1.35 -11.26
C VAL A 31 4.17 -0.03 -11.51
N ALA A 32 4.18 0.91 -10.53
CA ALA A 32 4.91 2.17 -10.64
C ALA A 32 6.43 1.97 -10.68
N VAL A 33 6.98 1.13 -9.79
CA VAL A 33 8.42 0.81 -9.79
C VAL A 33 8.81 0.12 -11.09
N GLN A 34 8.00 -0.83 -11.58
CA GLN A 34 8.22 -1.48 -12.88
C GLN A 34 8.15 -0.48 -14.04
N ALA A 35 7.18 0.43 -14.04
CA ALA A 35 7.03 1.44 -15.10
C ALA A 35 8.23 2.39 -15.14
N LYS A 36 8.72 2.84 -13.99
CA LYS A 36 9.92 3.68 -13.90
C LYS A 36 11.16 2.92 -14.36
N ALA A 37 11.36 1.68 -13.90
CA ALA A 37 12.47 0.84 -14.33
C ALA A 37 12.43 0.57 -15.84
N HIS A 38 11.24 0.36 -16.41
CA HIS A 38 11.04 0.25 -17.85
C HIS A 38 11.47 1.53 -18.58
N ALA A 39 11.00 2.69 -18.14
CA ALA A 39 11.35 3.99 -18.73
C ALA A 39 12.86 4.26 -18.70
N LEU A 40 13.53 3.95 -17.57
CA LEU A 40 14.99 4.05 -17.47
C LEU A 40 15.69 3.17 -18.52
N ARG A 41 15.29 1.89 -18.64
CA ARG A 41 15.87 0.96 -19.63
C ARG A 41 15.63 1.39 -21.07
N GLN A 42 14.45 1.94 -21.40
CA GLN A 42 14.18 2.47 -22.75
C GLN A 42 15.12 3.62 -23.12
N LEU A 43 15.63 4.35 -22.14
CA LEU A 43 16.57 5.44 -22.32
C LEU A 43 18.05 5.03 -22.10
N GLY A 44 18.31 3.72 -22.00
CA GLY A 44 19.68 3.19 -21.86
C GLY A 44 20.28 3.36 -20.46
N LEU A 45 19.46 3.71 -19.44
CA LEU A 45 19.91 3.81 -18.06
C LEU A 45 19.78 2.49 -17.31
N PRO A 46 20.69 2.22 -16.34
CA PRO A 46 20.63 1.02 -15.53
C PRO A 46 19.37 0.96 -14.68
N ALA A 47 18.77 -0.22 -14.58
CA ALA A 47 17.65 -0.49 -13.71
C ALA A 47 17.60 -1.98 -13.33
N PRO A 48 17.15 -2.35 -12.12
CA PRO A 48 17.15 -3.73 -11.65
C PRO A 48 16.23 -4.61 -12.49
N GLN A 49 16.53 -5.91 -12.51
CA GLN A 49 15.60 -6.92 -13.00
C GLN A 49 14.49 -7.12 -11.96
N ILE A 50 13.23 -6.94 -12.36
CA ILE A 50 12.09 -6.98 -11.44
C ILE A 50 11.23 -8.19 -11.72
N THR A 51 10.97 -9.00 -10.69
CA THR A 51 9.97 -10.07 -10.70
C THR A 51 8.90 -9.72 -9.67
N VAL A 52 7.65 -9.61 -10.11
CA VAL A 52 6.50 -9.37 -9.25
C VAL A 52 5.79 -10.68 -8.96
N VAL A 53 5.46 -10.97 -7.70
CA VAL A 53 4.70 -12.16 -7.32
C VAL A 53 3.41 -11.76 -6.61
N ASP A 54 2.29 -12.32 -7.07
CA ASP A 54 0.96 -12.09 -6.49
C ASP A 54 0.03 -13.26 -6.83
N HIS A 55 -0.76 -13.70 -5.86
CA HIS A 55 -1.66 -14.84 -6.04
C HIS A 55 -2.94 -14.50 -6.82
N GLN A 56 -3.34 -13.23 -6.86
CA GLN A 56 -4.53 -12.75 -7.58
C GLN A 56 -4.19 -12.01 -8.88
N GLY A 57 -2.91 -11.77 -9.12
CA GLY A 57 -2.43 -10.99 -10.26
C GLY A 57 -2.61 -9.48 -10.10
N THR A 58 -2.23 -8.74 -11.13
CA THR A 58 -2.18 -7.28 -11.09
C THR A 58 -3.52 -6.66 -10.74
N GLY A 59 -3.50 -5.79 -9.71
CA GLY A 59 -4.68 -5.08 -9.23
C GLY A 59 -5.72 -5.97 -8.54
N GLY A 60 -5.34 -7.17 -8.10
CA GLY A 60 -6.25 -8.15 -7.47
C GLY A 60 -7.07 -7.55 -6.33
N ASN A 61 -6.45 -6.83 -5.43
CA ASN A 61 -7.11 -6.18 -4.28
C ASN A 61 -8.20 -5.14 -4.66
N TRP A 62 -8.22 -4.66 -5.90
CA TRP A 62 -9.18 -3.67 -6.40
C TRP A 62 -10.36 -4.27 -7.13
N ARG A 63 -10.48 -5.59 -7.14
CA ARG A 63 -11.55 -6.34 -7.79
C ARG A 63 -12.45 -7.03 -6.76
N ALA A 64 -13.64 -7.38 -7.17
CA ALA A 64 -14.49 -8.29 -6.40
C ALA A 64 -13.72 -9.59 -6.10
N GLY A 65 -13.81 -10.07 -4.87
CA GLY A 65 -13.04 -11.23 -4.40
C GLY A 65 -11.58 -10.92 -4.00
N GLY A 66 -11.12 -9.67 -4.15
CA GLY A 66 -9.79 -9.22 -3.73
C GLY A 66 -9.63 -9.08 -2.21
N GLY A 67 -10.73 -9.02 -1.49
CA GLY A 67 -10.77 -9.10 -0.03
C GLY A 67 -11.07 -7.80 0.70
N TRP A 68 -11.26 -6.65 0.02
CA TRP A 68 -11.60 -5.39 0.69
C TRP A 68 -12.56 -4.48 -0.09
N THR A 69 -13.07 -4.94 -1.23
CA THR A 69 -14.00 -4.19 -2.09
C THR A 69 -14.80 -5.16 -2.95
N ASP A 70 -15.98 -4.75 -3.37
CA ASP A 70 -16.75 -5.41 -4.44
C ASP A 70 -16.30 -4.99 -5.86
N GLY A 71 -15.33 -4.10 -5.97
CA GLY A 71 -14.86 -3.51 -7.22
C GLY A 71 -15.68 -2.30 -7.69
N ARG A 72 -16.82 -2.00 -7.08
CA ARG A 72 -17.73 -0.91 -7.51
C ARG A 72 -17.48 0.40 -6.77
N HIS A 73 -16.82 0.36 -5.62
CA HIS A 73 -16.39 1.57 -4.93
C HIS A 73 -15.54 2.46 -5.80
N ARG A 74 -15.58 3.75 -5.54
CA ARG A 74 -14.74 4.74 -6.21
C ARG A 74 -13.39 4.84 -5.52
N LEU A 75 -12.36 5.11 -6.33
CA LEU A 75 -11.02 5.41 -5.83
C LEU A 75 -11.07 6.65 -4.93
N GLY A 76 -10.54 6.55 -3.72
CA GLY A 76 -10.54 7.63 -2.73
C GLY A 76 -9.52 8.75 -3.00
N THR A 77 -8.85 8.75 -4.16
CA THR A 77 -7.93 9.81 -4.60
C THR A 77 -8.09 10.05 -6.10
N SER A 78 -7.64 11.22 -6.58
CA SER A 78 -7.68 11.52 -8.02
C SER A 78 -6.91 10.47 -8.83
N PRO A 79 -7.47 9.92 -9.91
CA PRO A 79 -6.76 8.97 -10.77
C PRO A 79 -5.60 9.59 -11.54
N THR A 80 -5.50 10.93 -11.58
CA THR A 80 -4.35 11.64 -12.14
C THR A 80 -3.12 11.57 -11.23
N LYS A 81 -3.29 11.18 -9.96
CA LYS A 81 -2.18 10.72 -9.11
C LYS A 81 -1.84 9.26 -9.46
N ASP A 82 -1.44 9.05 -10.69
CA ASP A 82 -1.17 7.75 -11.29
C ASP A 82 0.28 7.26 -11.05
N LEU A 83 0.75 6.31 -11.86
CA LEU A 83 2.03 5.62 -11.64
C LEU A 83 3.25 6.53 -11.71
N GLY A 84 3.21 7.62 -12.47
CA GLY A 84 4.32 8.57 -12.63
C GLY A 84 4.20 9.82 -11.77
N PHE A 85 3.01 10.06 -11.17
CA PHE A 85 2.79 11.28 -10.38
C PHE A 85 3.80 11.41 -9.22
N PRO A 86 4.42 12.57 -9.02
CA PRO A 86 4.17 13.89 -9.61
C PRO A 86 4.92 14.23 -10.92
N TYR A 87 5.48 13.26 -11.62
CA TYR A 87 6.26 13.48 -12.85
C TYR A 87 7.44 14.45 -12.66
N ARG A 88 8.22 14.15 -11.65
CA ARG A 88 9.40 14.93 -11.23
C ARG A 88 10.56 13.96 -10.97
N THR A 89 10.91 13.16 -11.98
CA THR A 89 12.05 12.24 -11.91
C THR A 89 13.32 12.97 -11.56
N ARG A 90 14.15 12.40 -10.68
CA ARG A 90 15.38 13.02 -10.17
C ARG A 90 16.60 12.09 -10.18
N ILE A 91 16.47 10.91 -10.79
CA ILE A 91 17.48 9.85 -10.79
C ILE A 91 18.06 9.57 -12.19
N ALA A 92 17.82 10.44 -13.14
CA ALA A 92 18.23 10.24 -14.53
C ALA A 92 19.01 11.44 -15.10
N GLY A 93 19.49 12.35 -14.26
CA GLY A 93 20.28 13.50 -14.65
C GLY A 93 19.56 14.35 -15.71
N GLU A 94 20.23 14.59 -16.84
CA GLU A 94 19.66 15.35 -17.97
C GLU A 94 18.47 14.65 -18.64
N LEU A 95 18.29 13.36 -18.42
CA LEU A 95 17.20 12.56 -18.97
C LEU A 95 15.92 12.55 -18.09
N ASN A 96 15.90 13.26 -16.97
CA ASN A 96 14.73 13.27 -16.06
C ASN A 96 13.42 13.56 -16.78
N THR A 97 13.38 14.61 -17.62
CA THR A 97 12.18 14.96 -18.41
C THR A 97 11.82 13.88 -19.44
N ALA A 98 12.81 13.18 -20.00
CA ALA A 98 12.55 12.10 -20.95
C ALA A 98 11.93 10.89 -20.23
N VAL A 99 12.41 10.55 -19.02
CA VAL A 99 11.80 9.50 -18.19
C VAL A 99 10.35 9.84 -17.85
N ASP A 100 10.05 11.08 -17.48
CA ASP A 100 8.68 11.51 -17.18
C ASP A 100 7.75 11.39 -18.41
N ARG A 101 8.25 11.69 -19.62
CA ARG A 101 7.50 11.51 -20.88
C ARG A 101 7.21 10.02 -21.17
N GLU A 102 8.18 9.14 -20.95
CA GLU A 102 7.97 7.69 -21.08
C GLU A 102 6.94 7.18 -20.06
N LEU A 103 6.96 7.68 -18.84
CA LEU A 103 5.98 7.34 -17.82
C LEU A 103 4.57 7.79 -18.18
N LEU A 104 4.40 8.97 -18.80
CA LEU A 104 3.09 9.43 -19.27
C LEU A 104 2.45 8.45 -20.25
N ALA A 105 3.25 7.74 -21.05
CA ALA A 105 2.73 6.70 -21.96
C ALA A 105 2.06 5.53 -21.21
N SER A 106 2.37 5.33 -19.93
CA SER A 106 1.73 4.33 -19.05
C SER A 106 0.78 4.97 -18.01
N GLY A 107 0.48 6.27 -18.14
CA GLY A 107 -0.36 7.04 -17.22
C GLY A 107 -1.86 6.82 -17.45
N TRP A 108 -2.66 7.32 -16.50
CA TRP A 108 -4.12 7.20 -16.52
C TRP A 108 -4.77 7.78 -17.79
N THR A 109 -4.33 8.97 -18.20
CA THR A 109 -4.84 9.62 -19.42
C THR A 109 -4.59 8.79 -20.67
N SER A 110 -3.38 8.22 -20.80
CA SER A 110 -3.02 7.34 -21.92
C SER A 110 -3.89 6.09 -21.96
N PHE A 111 -4.15 5.48 -20.79
CA PHE A 111 -5.08 4.37 -20.67
C PHE A 111 -6.49 4.71 -21.16
N LEU A 112 -7.01 5.88 -20.76
CA LEU A 112 -8.33 6.32 -21.19
C LEU A 112 -8.40 6.57 -22.70
N ILE A 113 -7.34 7.13 -23.29
CA ILE A 113 -7.23 7.33 -24.74
C ILE A 113 -7.21 5.98 -25.46
N ASP A 114 -6.33 5.07 -25.05
CA ASP A 114 -6.19 3.75 -25.68
C ASP A 114 -7.48 2.91 -25.61
N THR A 115 -8.29 3.14 -24.58
CA THR A 115 -9.56 2.42 -24.38
C THR A 115 -10.79 3.19 -24.87
N GLY A 116 -10.60 4.36 -25.50
CA GLY A 116 -11.69 5.18 -26.05
C GLY A 116 -12.60 5.83 -25.01
N ARG A 117 -12.14 5.95 -23.76
CA ARG A 117 -12.94 6.45 -22.61
C ARG A 117 -12.61 7.91 -22.25
N TYR A 118 -11.62 8.52 -22.87
CA TYR A 118 -11.09 9.83 -22.46
C TYR A 118 -12.16 10.94 -22.59
N ALA A 119 -12.82 11.06 -23.75
CA ALA A 119 -13.85 12.07 -23.97
C ALA A 119 -14.99 11.94 -22.95
N TRP A 120 -15.49 10.71 -22.74
CA TRP A 120 -16.53 10.48 -21.74
C TRP A 120 -16.10 10.95 -20.34
N TRP A 121 -14.86 10.64 -19.95
CA TRP A 121 -14.33 11.00 -18.63
C TRP A 121 -14.23 12.53 -18.45
N VAL A 122 -13.81 13.25 -19.50
CA VAL A 122 -13.76 14.72 -19.49
C VAL A 122 -15.17 15.31 -19.40
N ASP A 123 -16.11 14.85 -20.25
CA ASP A 123 -17.48 15.35 -20.31
C ASP A 123 -18.25 15.14 -18.99
N HIS A 124 -17.85 14.16 -18.20
CA HIS A 124 -18.47 13.85 -16.90
C HIS A 124 -17.72 14.48 -15.70
N GLY A 125 -16.84 15.46 -15.91
CA GLY A 125 -16.18 16.19 -14.84
C GLY A 125 -15.07 15.41 -14.12
N HIS A 126 -14.37 14.54 -14.83
CA HIS A 126 -13.20 13.78 -14.33
C HIS A 126 -13.52 12.91 -13.11
N PRO A 127 -14.58 12.08 -13.12
CA PRO A 127 -14.98 11.33 -11.96
C PRO A 127 -13.88 10.35 -11.51
N HIS A 128 -13.78 10.13 -10.20
CA HIS A 128 -12.96 9.06 -9.68
C HIS A 128 -13.44 7.72 -10.22
N PRO A 129 -12.52 6.86 -10.73
CA PRO A 129 -12.90 5.58 -11.31
C PRO A 129 -13.40 4.62 -10.23
N ARG A 130 -14.24 3.68 -10.62
CA ARG A 130 -14.52 2.52 -9.80
C ARG A 130 -13.28 1.65 -9.67
N HIS A 131 -13.17 0.91 -8.58
CA HIS A 131 -12.00 0.06 -8.29
C HIS A 131 -11.71 -0.96 -9.40
N TYR A 132 -12.74 -1.56 -10.03
CA TYR A 132 -12.52 -2.49 -11.15
C TYR A 132 -11.85 -1.81 -12.36
N LEU A 133 -12.18 -0.53 -12.62
CA LEU A 133 -11.58 0.24 -13.72
C LEU A 133 -10.13 0.64 -13.38
N TRP A 134 -9.87 0.96 -12.11
CA TRP A 134 -8.52 1.17 -11.62
C TRP A 134 -7.67 -0.10 -11.74
N ALA A 135 -8.23 -1.27 -11.40
CA ALA A 135 -7.56 -2.56 -11.60
C ALA A 135 -7.30 -2.87 -13.10
N GLU A 136 -8.21 -2.47 -13.99
CA GLU A 136 -8.04 -2.58 -15.45
C GLU A 136 -6.87 -1.71 -15.92
N TYR A 137 -6.79 -0.47 -15.45
CA TYR A 137 -5.67 0.44 -15.70
C TYR A 137 -4.33 -0.17 -15.25
N LEU A 138 -4.25 -0.69 -14.04
CA LEU A 138 -3.01 -1.30 -13.53
C LEU A 138 -2.59 -2.50 -14.39
N ARG A 139 -3.52 -3.34 -14.83
CA ARG A 139 -3.21 -4.48 -15.74
C ARG A 139 -2.74 -4.00 -17.10
N TRP A 140 -3.38 -2.97 -17.65
CA TRP A 140 -2.96 -2.37 -18.90
C TRP A 140 -1.53 -1.81 -18.80
N ALA A 141 -1.21 -1.05 -17.76
CA ALA A 141 0.11 -0.49 -17.55
C ALA A 141 1.17 -1.58 -17.31
N ALA A 142 0.85 -2.62 -16.54
CA ALA A 142 1.73 -3.78 -16.33
C ALA A 142 2.07 -4.49 -17.64
N GLY A 143 1.07 -4.72 -18.51
CA GLY A 143 1.28 -5.30 -19.83
C GLY A 143 2.14 -4.42 -20.73
N ARG A 144 1.87 -3.10 -20.74
CA ARG A 144 2.59 -2.11 -21.53
C ARG A 144 4.09 -2.01 -21.16
N THR A 145 4.39 -2.17 -19.89
CA THR A 145 5.78 -2.11 -19.36
C THR A 145 6.49 -3.46 -19.31
N GLY A 146 5.86 -4.52 -19.83
CA GLY A 146 6.43 -5.86 -19.83
C GLY A 146 6.72 -6.41 -18.44
N MET A 147 5.82 -6.18 -17.47
CA MET A 147 6.00 -6.63 -16.10
C MET A 147 6.09 -8.16 -16.02
N ASN A 148 7.20 -8.69 -15.48
CA ASN A 148 7.36 -10.11 -15.20
C ASN A 148 6.55 -10.48 -13.95
N LEU A 149 5.34 -11.04 -14.16
CA LEU A 149 4.42 -11.45 -13.09
C LEU A 149 4.41 -12.95 -12.91
N VAL A 150 4.74 -13.41 -11.71
CA VAL A 150 4.58 -14.78 -11.25
C VAL A 150 3.28 -14.88 -10.45
N THR A 151 2.26 -15.55 -11.01
CA THR A 151 1.02 -15.82 -10.29
C THR A 151 1.25 -16.98 -9.32
N ALA A 152 1.46 -16.67 -8.04
CA ALA A 152 1.73 -17.66 -7.01
C ALA A 152 1.47 -17.09 -5.61
N GLN A 153 1.24 -17.97 -4.64
CA GLN A 153 1.18 -17.63 -3.22
C GLN A 153 2.58 -17.80 -2.63
N VAL A 154 3.14 -16.72 -2.04
CA VAL A 154 4.36 -16.84 -1.24
C VAL A 154 4.00 -17.51 0.10
N THR A 155 4.70 -18.58 0.45
CA THR A 155 4.48 -19.37 1.66
C THR A 155 5.59 -19.20 2.67
N ARG A 156 6.82 -18.90 2.22
CA ARG A 156 7.98 -18.65 3.10
C ARG A 156 8.89 -17.59 2.52
N ILE A 157 9.47 -16.78 3.39
CA ILE A 157 10.51 -15.80 3.09
C ILE A 157 11.73 -16.12 3.94
N GLY A 158 12.88 -16.33 3.31
CA GLY A 158 14.14 -16.66 3.96
C GLY A 158 15.32 -15.93 3.35
N LEU A 159 16.47 -16.07 3.98
CA LEU A 159 17.73 -15.56 3.48
C LEU A 159 18.49 -16.68 2.78
N ARG A 160 19.13 -16.37 1.64
CA ARG A 160 20.15 -17.22 1.01
C ARG A 160 21.54 -16.65 1.23
N GLU A 161 22.52 -17.51 1.19
CA GLU A 161 23.93 -17.13 1.20
C GLU A 161 24.61 -17.83 0.02
N ASP A 162 25.24 -17.04 -0.81
CA ASP A 162 26.08 -17.52 -1.90
C ASP A 162 27.53 -17.20 -1.58
N THR A 163 28.34 -18.21 -1.43
CA THR A 163 29.78 -18.03 -1.20
C THR A 163 30.51 -18.35 -2.50
N ALA A 164 31.08 -17.34 -3.12
CA ALA A 164 31.94 -17.47 -4.28
C ALA A 164 33.23 -16.67 -4.07
N ASN A 165 34.39 -17.28 -4.32
CA ASN A 165 35.70 -16.63 -4.23
C ASN A 165 35.95 -15.91 -2.90
N ASP A 166 35.67 -16.56 -1.77
CA ASP A 166 35.77 -16.01 -0.40
C ASP A 166 34.89 -14.79 -0.09
N THR A 167 33.97 -14.45 -0.98
CA THR A 167 32.98 -13.40 -0.77
C THR A 167 31.60 -14.03 -0.54
N THR A 168 31.01 -13.82 0.62
CA THR A 168 29.63 -14.24 0.90
C THR A 168 28.66 -13.10 0.54
N ARG A 169 27.77 -13.35 -0.41
CA ARG A 169 26.66 -12.47 -0.74
C ARG A 169 25.41 -13.00 -0.06
N THR A 170 24.67 -12.12 0.59
CA THR A 170 23.34 -12.41 1.13
C THR A 170 22.29 -11.99 0.12
N GLY A 171 21.21 -12.77 0.03
CA GLY A 171 20.06 -12.49 -0.83
C GLY A 171 18.78 -13.02 -0.20
N TRP A 172 17.68 -12.83 -0.90
CA TRP A 172 16.37 -13.32 -0.52
C TRP A 172 16.05 -14.63 -1.22
N SER A 173 15.33 -15.50 -0.55
CA SER A 173 14.77 -16.74 -1.09
C SER A 173 13.32 -16.86 -0.66
N LEU A 174 12.39 -16.94 -1.63
CA LEU A 174 10.95 -17.03 -1.41
C LEU A 174 10.43 -18.37 -1.94
N SER A 175 9.81 -19.17 -1.08
CA SER A 175 9.05 -20.34 -1.52
C SER A 175 7.67 -19.91 -2.01
N VAL A 176 7.26 -20.43 -3.16
CA VAL A 176 5.99 -20.07 -3.80
C VAL A 176 5.21 -21.32 -4.22
N ASP A 177 3.89 -21.27 -4.04
CA ASP A 177 2.96 -22.29 -4.54
C ASP A 177 2.09 -21.68 -5.65
N ARG A 178 2.07 -22.35 -6.81
CA ARG A 178 1.31 -21.91 -7.99
C ARG A 178 -0.09 -22.50 -8.01
N PRO A 179 -1.03 -21.89 -8.76
CA PRO A 179 -2.40 -22.40 -8.87
C PRO A 179 -2.52 -23.82 -9.44
N ASP A 180 -1.53 -24.28 -10.21
CA ASP A 180 -1.47 -25.62 -10.76
C ASP A 180 -0.98 -26.68 -9.76
N GLY A 181 -0.71 -26.30 -8.51
CA GLY A 181 -0.22 -27.14 -7.44
C GLY A 181 1.29 -27.34 -7.44
N SER A 182 2.03 -26.75 -8.39
CA SER A 182 3.50 -26.79 -8.39
C SER A 182 4.08 -25.80 -7.38
N SER A 183 5.12 -26.19 -6.67
CA SER A 183 5.91 -25.32 -5.82
C SER A 183 7.19 -24.87 -6.56
N GLY A 184 7.72 -23.71 -6.15
CA GLY A 184 8.94 -23.17 -6.73
C GLY A 184 9.66 -22.25 -5.76
N GLN A 185 10.78 -21.70 -6.20
CA GLN A 185 11.57 -20.76 -5.44
C GLN A 185 11.88 -19.53 -6.30
N LEU A 186 11.84 -18.36 -5.71
CA LEU A 186 12.28 -17.10 -6.30
C LEU A 186 13.44 -16.57 -5.48
N GLU A 187 14.46 -16.07 -6.17
CA GLU A 187 15.63 -15.49 -5.54
C GLU A 187 15.84 -14.06 -5.99
N ALA A 188 16.37 -13.20 -5.10
CA ALA A 188 16.66 -11.81 -5.42
C ALA A 188 17.69 -11.20 -4.45
N ASP A 189 18.33 -10.12 -4.92
CA ASP A 189 19.23 -9.31 -4.11
C ASP A 189 18.47 -8.37 -3.18
N ALA A 190 17.24 -7.97 -3.55
CA ALA A 190 16.36 -7.13 -2.74
C ALA A 190 14.91 -7.64 -2.75
N LEU A 191 14.18 -7.40 -1.66
CA LEU A 191 12.76 -7.75 -1.50
C LEU A 191 11.93 -6.51 -1.17
N MET A 192 10.85 -6.29 -1.93
CA MET A 192 9.88 -5.24 -1.67
C MET A 192 8.52 -5.82 -1.30
N LEU A 193 7.93 -5.36 -0.21
CA LEU A 193 6.60 -5.75 0.26
C LEU A 193 5.62 -4.58 0.08
N THR A 194 4.61 -4.74 -0.78
CA THR A 194 3.76 -3.61 -1.21
C THR A 194 2.39 -3.57 -0.56
N GLY A 195 1.86 -4.69 -0.15
CA GLY A 195 0.49 -4.80 0.29
C GLY A 195 0.28 -4.57 1.77
N PRO A 196 -0.95 -4.24 2.16
CA PRO A 196 -1.34 -4.17 3.57
C PRO A 196 -1.55 -5.57 4.20
N GLY A 197 -1.38 -6.65 3.44
CA GLY A 197 -1.72 -8.00 3.84
C GLY A 197 -3.22 -8.31 3.70
N ARG A 198 -3.64 -9.45 4.26
CA ARG A 198 -5.02 -9.90 4.21
C ARG A 198 -5.88 -9.19 5.25
N SER A 199 -7.09 -8.77 4.87
CA SER A 199 -8.08 -8.17 5.75
C SER A 199 -9.03 -9.24 6.37
N ASP A 200 -8.44 -10.34 6.85
CA ASP A 200 -9.15 -11.50 7.43
C ASP A 200 -9.28 -11.43 8.96
N ARG A 201 -8.79 -10.38 9.59
CA ARG A 201 -8.86 -10.18 11.03
C ARG A 201 -10.29 -10.01 11.51
N ARG A 202 -10.65 -10.68 12.60
CA ARG A 202 -11.93 -10.50 13.30
C ARG A 202 -11.66 -10.24 14.78
N ILE A 203 -12.44 -9.32 15.36
CA ILE A 203 -12.33 -8.99 16.78
C ILE A 203 -12.78 -10.14 17.69
N ALA A 204 -13.69 -10.97 17.20
CA ALA A 204 -14.16 -12.17 17.91
C ALA A 204 -14.55 -13.27 16.91
N PRO A 205 -14.33 -14.55 17.23
CA PRO A 205 -14.70 -15.69 16.37
C PRO A 205 -16.18 -16.07 16.56
N LEU A 206 -17.09 -15.12 16.39
CA LEU A 206 -18.53 -15.30 16.53
C LEU A 206 -19.22 -15.30 15.16
N LEU A 207 -20.38 -15.96 15.08
CA LEU A 207 -21.29 -15.81 13.94
C LEU A 207 -21.72 -14.34 13.81
N ASN A 208 -21.87 -13.85 12.60
CA ASN A 208 -22.19 -12.44 12.29
C ASN A 208 -21.13 -11.41 12.76
N VAL A 209 -19.94 -11.84 13.18
CA VAL A 209 -18.77 -10.98 13.32
C VAL A 209 -17.86 -11.21 12.12
N TYR A 210 -17.82 -10.22 11.24
CA TYR A 210 -17.12 -10.27 9.97
C TYR A 210 -15.72 -9.65 10.06
N SER A 211 -14.78 -10.22 9.33
CA SER A 211 -13.64 -9.48 8.82
C SER A 211 -14.08 -8.69 7.58
N VAL A 212 -13.29 -7.70 7.17
CA VAL A 212 -13.57 -6.97 5.92
C VAL A 212 -13.60 -7.91 4.72
N ALA A 213 -12.66 -8.85 4.64
CA ALA A 213 -12.62 -9.83 3.56
C ALA A 213 -13.88 -10.71 3.53
N GLY A 214 -14.34 -11.20 4.69
CA GLY A 214 -15.56 -12.00 4.78
C GLY A 214 -16.81 -11.20 4.43
N PHE A 215 -16.90 -9.94 4.88
CA PHE A 215 -17.98 -9.04 4.52
C PHE A 215 -18.09 -8.87 3.00
N TRP A 216 -16.99 -8.49 2.34
CA TRP A 216 -16.98 -8.28 0.89
C TRP A 216 -17.15 -9.56 0.08
N GLN A 217 -16.76 -10.71 0.63
CA GLN A 217 -17.06 -12.01 0.02
C GLN A 217 -18.56 -12.25 -0.04
N ASP A 218 -19.27 -12.04 1.08
CA ASP A 218 -20.71 -12.24 1.16
C ASP A 218 -21.50 -11.19 0.35
N VAL A 219 -21.06 -9.94 0.36
CA VAL A 219 -21.61 -8.90 -0.54
C VAL A 219 -21.49 -9.32 -2.01
N SER A 220 -20.31 -9.74 -2.43
CA SER A 220 -20.04 -10.15 -3.82
C SER A 220 -20.82 -11.39 -4.23
N ALA A 221 -21.08 -12.30 -3.29
CA ALA A 221 -21.86 -13.51 -3.50
C ALA A 221 -23.39 -13.29 -3.38
N GLY A 222 -23.82 -12.12 -2.87
CA GLY A 222 -25.22 -11.84 -2.56
C GLY A 222 -25.76 -12.68 -1.39
N THR A 223 -24.87 -13.06 -0.47
CA THR A 223 -25.19 -13.93 0.68
C THR A 223 -25.09 -13.20 2.02
N LEU A 224 -24.91 -11.88 2.01
CA LEU A 224 -24.87 -11.10 3.25
C LEU A 224 -26.20 -11.25 4.00
N PRO A 225 -26.20 -11.69 5.27
CA PRO A 225 -27.45 -11.87 6.01
C PRO A 225 -28.13 -10.53 6.28
N THR A 226 -29.45 -10.56 6.36
CA THR A 226 -30.25 -9.38 6.77
C THR A 226 -29.90 -9.02 8.21
N ALA A 227 -29.64 -7.74 8.46
CA ALA A 227 -29.34 -7.20 9.77
C ALA A 227 -29.99 -5.81 9.90
N SER A 228 -30.70 -5.56 11.02
CA SER A 228 -31.32 -4.25 11.27
C SER A 228 -30.32 -3.28 11.88
N ARG A 229 -29.44 -3.75 12.76
CA ARG A 229 -28.43 -2.94 13.44
C ARG A 229 -27.03 -3.49 13.18
N VAL A 230 -26.17 -2.69 12.59
CA VAL A 230 -24.81 -3.11 12.22
C VAL A 230 -23.78 -2.18 12.89
N ALA A 231 -22.79 -2.78 13.56
CA ALA A 231 -21.62 -2.06 14.03
C ALA A 231 -20.45 -2.22 13.05
N VAL A 232 -19.82 -1.10 12.68
CA VAL A 232 -18.57 -1.05 11.91
C VAL A 232 -17.45 -0.54 12.82
N ILE A 233 -16.51 -1.40 13.18
CA ILE A 233 -15.42 -1.07 14.10
C ILE A 233 -14.22 -0.53 13.31
N GLY A 234 -13.99 0.77 13.42
CA GLY A 234 -12.93 1.47 12.72
C GLY A 234 -13.40 2.84 12.24
N GLY A 235 -12.48 3.77 11.98
CA GLY A 235 -12.79 5.14 11.53
C GLY A 235 -12.04 5.56 10.28
N GLY A 236 -11.41 4.61 9.56
CA GLY A 236 -10.64 4.87 8.35
C GLY A 236 -11.36 4.47 7.06
N GLU A 237 -10.69 4.58 5.94
CA GLU A 237 -11.24 4.36 4.60
C GLU A 237 -11.85 2.96 4.40
N THR A 238 -11.28 1.94 5.05
CA THR A 238 -11.85 0.59 5.06
C THR A 238 -13.23 0.55 5.73
N SER A 239 -13.40 1.31 6.82
CA SER A 239 -14.70 1.46 7.48
C SER A 239 -15.65 2.28 6.61
N ALA A 240 -15.17 3.33 5.97
CA ALA A 240 -15.94 4.18 5.07
C ALA A 240 -16.58 3.36 3.94
N SER A 241 -15.81 2.48 3.32
CA SER A 241 -16.32 1.62 2.24
C SER A 241 -17.38 0.64 2.71
N VAL A 242 -17.23 0.06 3.90
CA VAL A 242 -18.24 -0.83 4.50
C VAL A 242 -19.51 -0.07 4.84
N VAL A 243 -19.39 1.14 5.43
CA VAL A 243 -20.53 2.00 5.77
C VAL A 243 -21.29 2.39 4.51
N GLU A 244 -20.60 2.81 3.46
CA GLU A 244 -21.22 3.15 2.17
C GLU A 244 -21.98 1.95 1.59
N GLU A 245 -21.39 0.75 1.59
CA GLU A 245 -22.08 -0.46 1.11
C GLU A 245 -23.34 -0.75 1.92
N LEU A 246 -23.28 -0.65 3.25
CA LEU A 246 -24.42 -0.90 4.12
C LEU A 246 -25.60 0.04 3.86
N THR A 247 -25.37 1.24 3.31
CA THR A 247 -26.48 2.14 2.90
C THR A 247 -27.29 1.59 1.74
N HIS A 248 -26.76 0.62 0.98
CA HIS A 248 -27.45 -0.06 -0.13
C HIS A 248 -28.27 -1.29 0.32
N HIS A 249 -28.24 -1.61 1.62
CA HIS A 249 -28.95 -2.71 2.23
C HIS A 249 -30.08 -2.21 3.16
N ASP A 250 -31.02 -3.10 3.52
CA ASP A 250 -32.12 -2.81 4.44
C ASP A 250 -31.63 -2.79 5.91
N VAL A 251 -30.62 -1.93 6.20
CA VAL A 251 -30.11 -1.69 7.54
C VAL A 251 -30.78 -0.46 8.13
N VAL A 252 -31.25 -0.53 9.37
CA VAL A 252 -31.96 0.56 10.07
C VAL A 252 -30.99 1.47 10.83
N ASP A 253 -29.91 0.92 11.39
CA ASP A 253 -28.93 1.65 12.21
C ASP A 253 -27.51 1.13 11.89
N ILE A 254 -26.63 2.03 11.48
CA ILE A 254 -25.21 1.76 11.17
C ILE A 254 -24.37 2.55 12.18
N ALA A 255 -23.81 1.86 13.17
CA ALA A 255 -22.98 2.46 14.20
C ALA A 255 -21.49 2.33 13.87
N VAL A 256 -20.82 3.44 13.62
CA VAL A 256 -19.35 3.48 13.47
C VAL A 256 -18.70 3.61 14.84
N ILE A 257 -17.90 2.63 15.24
CA ILE A 257 -17.21 2.62 16.54
C ILE A 257 -15.74 2.97 16.32
N SER A 258 -15.31 4.14 16.81
CA SER A 258 -13.92 4.59 16.68
C SER A 258 -13.45 5.41 17.89
N PRO A 259 -12.14 5.46 18.20
CA PRO A 259 -11.62 6.19 19.35
C PRO A 259 -11.67 7.71 19.19
N LEU A 260 -11.80 8.21 17.96
CA LEU A 260 -11.84 9.63 17.67
C LEU A 260 -13.14 10.27 18.18
N PRO A 261 -13.17 11.58 18.47
CA PRO A 261 -14.36 12.26 18.98
C PRO A 261 -15.51 12.33 17.96
N THR A 262 -15.23 12.18 16.69
CA THR A 262 -16.18 12.15 15.57
C THR A 262 -15.58 11.41 14.38
N ILE A 263 -16.38 11.23 13.32
CA ILE A 263 -15.89 10.76 12.01
C ILE A 263 -15.36 11.98 11.25
N PHE A 264 -14.03 12.10 11.16
CA PHE A 264 -13.41 13.19 10.43
C PHE A 264 -13.41 12.93 8.93
N THR A 265 -13.58 13.99 8.15
CA THR A 265 -13.30 13.99 6.72
C THR A 265 -11.78 14.12 6.52
N ARG A 266 -11.22 13.38 5.56
CA ARG A 266 -9.83 13.54 5.15
C ARG A 266 -9.58 14.98 4.71
N ALA A 267 -8.56 15.61 5.30
CA ALA A 267 -8.13 16.91 4.83
C ALA A 267 -7.38 16.74 3.50
N GLU A 268 -7.95 17.27 2.43
CA GLU A 268 -7.48 17.15 1.04
C GLU A 268 -7.41 18.52 0.34
N GLY A 269 -7.22 19.59 1.11
CA GLY A 269 -6.97 20.92 0.57
C GLY A 269 -5.60 21.00 -0.14
N PRO A 270 -5.32 22.10 -0.86
CA PRO A 270 -4.07 22.24 -1.61
C PRO A 270 -2.83 22.09 -0.72
N PHE A 271 -2.86 22.64 0.49
CA PHE A 271 -1.72 22.59 1.42
C PHE A 271 -1.48 21.17 1.98
N GLU A 272 -2.55 20.44 2.32
CA GLU A 272 -2.42 19.05 2.77
C GLU A 272 -1.94 18.16 1.61
N ASN A 273 -2.48 18.37 0.40
CA ASN A 273 -2.05 17.63 -0.78
C ASN A 273 -0.59 17.87 -1.12
N GLU A 274 -0.05 19.06 -0.88
CA GLU A 274 1.36 19.38 -1.08
C GLU A 274 2.28 18.48 -0.25
N LEU A 275 1.94 18.21 1.03
CA LEU A 275 2.67 17.30 1.90
C LEU A 275 2.68 15.85 1.40
N TYR A 276 1.65 15.45 0.66
CA TYR A 276 1.58 14.11 0.05
C TYR A 276 2.31 14.02 -1.28
N THR A 277 2.36 15.11 -2.01
CA THR A 277 2.98 15.19 -3.34
C THR A 277 4.49 15.39 -3.25
N ASP A 278 4.94 16.23 -2.31
CA ASP A 278 6.33 16.55 -2.08
C ASP A 278 6.71 16.34 -0.61
N PRO A 279 7.31 15.20 -0.28
CA PRO A 279 7.67 14.87 1.09
C PRO A 279 8.98 15.55 1.55
N THR A 280 9.57 16.49 0.80
CA THR A 280 10.85 17.12 1.17
C THR A 280 10.80 17.88 2.48
N THR A 281 9.69 18.56 2.77
CA THR A 281 9.47 19.29 4.02
C THR A 281 9.05 18.41 5.18
N TRP A 282 8.70 17.15 4.92
CA TRP A 282 8.24 16.22 5.95
C TRP A 282 9.29 15.93 7.02
N THR A 283 10.55 15.89 6.61
CA THR A 283 11.67 15.62 7.52
C THR A 283 11.93 16.76 8.51
N ASP A 284 11.50 17.97 8.20
CA ASP A 284 11.63 19.16 9.06
C ASP A 284 10.58 19.19 10.18
N LEU A 285 9.50 18.41 10.05
CA LEU A 285 8.46 18.30 11.06
C LEU A 285 8.94 17.44 12.22
N ASP A 286 8.63 17.85 13.44
CA ASP A 286 8.79 17.01 14.61
C ASP A 286 7.77 15.85 14.64
N GLU A 287 7.98 14.93 15.57
CA GLU A 287 7.16 13.71 15.66
C GLU A 287 5.67 14.02 15.98
N ALA A 288 5.39 15.05 16.78
CA ALA A 288 4.04 15.44 17.15
C ALA A 288 3.30 16.01 15.93
N ALA A 289 3.94 16.93 15.20
CA ALA A 289 3.41 17.50 13.97
C ALA A 289 3.13 16.43 12.90
N ARG A 290 4.04 15.45 12.71
CA ARG A 290 3.81 14.32 11.80
C ARG A 290 2.59 13.49 12.20
N ARG A 291 2.41 13.21 13.50
CA ARG A 291 1.24 12.48 14.01
C ARG A 291 -0.06 13.26 13.78
N ASP A 292 -0.04 14.56 13.99
CA ASP A 292 -1.21 15.42 13.78
C ASP A 292 -1.63 15.45 12.30
N VAL A 293 -0.68 15.57 11.38
CA VAL A 293 -0.98 15.50 9.94
C VAL A 293 -1.57 14.13 9.58
N ILE A 294 -0.93 13.03 9.98
CA ILE A 294 -1.41 11.68 9.67
C ILE A 294 -2.81 11.43 10.24
N ALA A 295 -3.11 11.91 11.44
CA ALA A 295 -4.41 11.75 12.07
C ALA A 295 -5.54 12.51 11.34
N ARG A 296 -5.22 13.55 10.57
CA ARG A 296 -6.20 14.36 9.83
C ARG A 296 -6.33 13.98 8.36
N CYS A 297 -5.25 13.47 7.78
CA CYS A 297 -5.14 13.33 6.33
C CYS A 297 -5.01 11.87 5.87
N ASP A 298 -4.69 10.91 6.75
CA ASP A 298 -4.38 9.55 6.30
C ASP A 298 -5.06 8.45 7.13
N ARG A 299 -4.94 8.47 8.45
CA ARG A 299 -5.40 7.37 9.31
C ARG A 299 -6.61 7.78 10.15
N GLY A 300 -7.67 6.98 10.08
CA GLY A 300 -8.87 7.18 10.90
C GLY A 300 -9.81 8.26 10.38
N VAL A 301 -9.79 8.53 9.08
CA VAL A 301 -10.63 9.51 8.40
C VAL A 301 -11.36 8.87 7.22
N PHE A 302 -12.51 9.41 6.85
CA PHE A 302 -13.24 9.06 5.63
C PHE A 302 -12.85 10.02 4.52
N SER A 303 -12.69 9.55 3.29
CA SER A 303 -12.45 10.44 2.15
C SER A 303 -13.60 11.44 1.96
N ALA A 304 -13.27 12.62 1.43
CA ALA A 304 -14.26 13.66 1.16
C ALA A 304 -15.37 13.16 0.21
N ASP A 305 -15.00 12.31 -0.74
CA ASP A 305 -15.91 11.73 -1.71
C ASP A 305 -16.93 10.76 -1.06
N VAL A 306 -16.49 9.92 -0.11
CA VAL A 306 -17.40 9.08 0.69
C VAL A 306 -18.28 9.93 1.58
N GLN A 307 -17.73 10.92 2.30
CA GLN A 307 -18.52 11.82 3.15
C GLN A 307 -19.62 12.54 2.35
N ALA A 308 -19.31 12.98 1.12
CA ALA A 308 -20.30 13.59 0.24
C ALA A 308 -21.45 12.62 -0.13
N ARG A 309 -21.13 11.35 -0.38
CA ARG A 309 -22.15 10.33 -0.68
C ARG A 309 -23.00 9.94 0.54
N LEU A 310 -22.44 10.03 1.73
CA LEU A 310 -23.18 9.79 2.98
C LEU A 310 -23.98 11.00 3.46
N THR A 311 -23.92 12.13 2.77
CA THR A 311 -24.68 13.33 3.13
C THR A 311 -26.20 13.06 3.05
N GLY A 312 -26.89 13.32 4.15
CA GLY A 312 -28.33 13.06 4.25
C GLY A 312 -28.70 11.63 4.66
N GLU A 313 -27.71 10.79 4.94
CA GLU A 313 -27.93 9.43 5.47
C GLU A 313 -28.05 9.49 7.00
N ASP A 314 -29.28 9.47 7.51
CA ASP A 314 -29.61 9.62 8.94
C ASP A 314 -29.51 8.32 9.75
N ARG A 315 -29.32 7.18 9.09
CA ARG A 315 -29.12 5.86 9.71
C ARG A 315 -27.71 5.69 10.31
N ILE A 316 -26.77 6.62 10.04
CA ILE A 316 -25.38 6.48 10.47
C ILE A 316 -25.19 7.22 11.79
N SER A 317 -24.69 6.50 12.78
CA SER A 317 -24.34 7.03 14.09
C SER A 317 -22.85 6.79 14.42
N HIS A 318 -22.28 7.58 15.33
CA HIS A 318 -20.93 7.41 15.82
C HIS A 318 -20.91 7.09 17.31
N ILE A 319 -20.19 6.01 17.66
CA ILE A 319 -19.93 5.62 19.05
C ILE A 319 -18.45 5.82 19.33
N ARG A 320 -18.14 6.79 20.19
CA ARG A 320 -16.76 7.04 20.61
C ARG A 320 -16.25 5.94 21.52
N GLY A 321 -15.09 5.39 21.21
CA GLY A 321 -14.36 4.41 22.02
C GLY A 321 -13.69 3.35 21.15
N ARG A 322 -12.82 2.57 21.77
CA ARG A 322 -12.25 1.34 21.16
C ARG A 322 -13.11 0.17 21.58
N ALA A 323 -13.56 -0.66 20.65
CA ALA A 323 -14.20 -1.92 21.00
C ALA A 323 -13.22 -2.77 21.80
N SER A 324 -13.53 -3.00 23.08
CA SER A 324 -12.73 -3.75 24.04
C SER A 324 -13.21 -5.18 24.21
N THR A 325 -14.53 -5.40 24.17
CA THR A 325 -15.17 -6.72 24.29
C THR A 325 -16.23 -6.87 23.23
N VAL A 326 -16.26 -8.04 22.59
CA VAL A 326 -17.31 -8.46 21.66
C VAL A 326 -17.72 -9.86 22.05
N ARG A 327 -18.98 -10.03 22.44
CA ARG A 327 -19.51 -11.30 22.92
C ARG A 327 -20.94 -11.54 22.45
N ARG A 328 -21.39 -12.78 22.48
CA ARG A 328 -22.80 -13.11 22.24
C ARG A 328 -23.65 -12.55 23.39
N ASN A 329 -24.74 -11.87 23.06
CA ASN A 329 -25.71 -11.46 24.07
C ASN A 329 -26.44 -12.67 24.61
N SER A 330 -26.32 -12.96 25.92
CA SER A 330 -26.94 -14.11 26.59
C SER A 330 -28.34 -13.86 27.15
N THR A 331 -28.90 -12.65 26.96
CA THR A 331 -30.21 -12.28 27.51
C THR A 331 -31.40 -12.59 26.61
N GLY A 332 -31.20 -13.33 25.49
CA GLY A 332 -32.29 -13.86 24.68
C GLY A 332 -33.09 -14.94 25.43
N THR A 333 -34.40 -14.75 25.52
CA THR A 333 -35.35 -15.71 26.14
C THR A 333 -35.14 -17.12 25.55
N VAL A 334 -35.00 -18.11 26.40
CA VAL A 334 -34.92 -19.53 26.04
C VAL A 334 -36.12 -19.88 25.15
N GLY A 335 -35.92 -20.05 23.85
CA GLY A 335 -36.98 -20.45 22.93
C GLY A 335 -36.86 -20.02 21.46
N SER A 336 -36.02 -19.01 21.13
CA SER A 336 -35.72 -18.65 19.73
C SER A 336 -34.24 -18.85 19.43
N ILE A 337 -33.94 -19.79 18.57
CA ILE A 337 -32.56 -20.22 18.24
C ILE A 337 -31.78 -19.17 17.41
N ASP A 338 -32.40 -18.10 16.92
CA ASP A 338 -31.88 -17.29 15.85
C ASP A 338 -31.68 -15.76 16.11
N THR A 339 -31.88 -15.28 17.35
CA THR A 339 -31.79 -13.82 17.61
C THR A 339 -30.84 -13.42 18.77
N ALA A 340 -29.80 -14.18 19.02
CA ALA A 340 -28.78 -13.78 19.96
C ALA A 340 -27.89 -12.68 19.32
N GLY A 341 -28.20 -11.41 19.61
CA GLY A 341 -27.42 -10.27 19.15
C GLY A 341 -25.95 -10.32 19.63
N ILE A 342 -25.13 -9.50 19.06
CA ILE A 342 -23.73 -9.34 19.42
C ILE A 342 -23.61 -8.10 20.31
N GLU A 343 -23.13 -8.29 21.52
CA GLU A 343 -22.85 -7.19 22.44
C GLU A 343 -21.43 -6.68 22.21
N VAL A 344 -21.31 -5.37 21.99
CA VAL A 344 -20.03 -4.66 21.86
C VAL A 344 -19.89 -3.68 23.01
N THR A 345 -18.83 -3.83 23.80
CA THR A 345 -18.45 -2.88 24.86
C THR A 345 -17.20 -2.11 24.44
N THR A 346 -17.23 -0.80 24.62
CA THR A 346 -16.08 0.08 24.37
C THR A 346 -15.22 0.29 25.62
N ASP A 347 -13.99 0.76 25.46
CA ASP A 347 -13.10 1.18 26.56
C ASP A 347 -13.63 2.38 27.36
N THR A 348 -14.65 3.09 26.86
CA THR A 348 -15.38 4.15 27.59
C THR A 348 -16.51 3.57 28.46
N GLY A 349 -16.73 2.27 28.47
CA GLY A 349 -17.77 1.60 29.21
C GLY A 349 -19.15 1.57 28.52
N ARG A 350 -19.30 2.12 27.33
CA ARG A 350 -20.56 2.05 26.58
C ARG A 350 -20.74 0.64 26.01
N THR A 351 -21.93 0.08 26.21
CA THR A 351 -22.28 -1.28 25.72
C THR A 351 -23.55 -1.18 24.88
N GLU A 352 -23.52 -1.79 23.69
CA GLU A 352 -24.65 -1.87 22.76
C GLU A 352 -24.74 -3.22 22.08
N CYS A 353 -25.95 -3.56 21.60
CA CYS A 353 -26.24 -4.81 20.90
C CYS A 353 -26.49 -4.57 19.41
N PHE A 354 -25.97 -5.45 18.59
CA PHE A 354 -26.04 -5.41 17.13
C PHE A 354 -26.38 -6.80 16.57
N ASP A 355 -26.98 -6.85 15.39
CA ASP A 355 -27.24 -8.10 14.66
C ASP A 355 -25.99 -8.56 13.91
N MET A 356 -25.17 -7.60 13.48
CA MET A 356 -23.92 -7.83 12.74
C MET A 356 -22.82 -6.86 13.22
N VAL A 357 -21.58 -7.34 13.18
CA VAL A 357 -20.40 -6.55 13.47
C VAL A 357 -19.36 -6.74 12.37
N VAL A 358 -18.84 -5.67 11.80
CA VAL A 358 -17.74 -5.71 10.82
C VAL A 358 -16.47 -5.12 11.43
N ASP A 359 -15.41 -5.91 11.52
CA ASP A 359 -14.10 -5.47 12.04
C ASP A 359 -13.29 -4.78 10.94
N ALA A 360 -13.48 -3.48 10.80
CA ALA A 360 -12.83 -2.62 9.82
C ALA A 360 -11.63 -1.82 10.40
N ARG A 361 -10.94 -2.34 11.43
CA ARG A 361 -9.79 -1.69 12.08
C ARG A 361 -8.50 -1.71 11.24
N GLY A 362 -8.58 -2.16 10.00
CA GLY A 362 -7.44 -2.26 9.09
C GLY A 362 -6.67 -3.57 9.24
N ASN A 363 -5.54 -3.66 8.53
CA ASN A 363 -4.71 -4.85 8.43
C ASN A 363 -3.61 -4.86 9.50
N SER A 364 -2.96 -6.03 9.68
CA SER A 364 -1.75 -6.13 10.49
C SER A 364 -0.57 -5.51 9.74
N PRO A 365 0.09 -4.45 10.27
CA PRO A 365 1.20 -3.81 9.57
C PRO A 365 2.37 -4.77 9.27
N LEU A 366 2.60 -5.74 10.15
CA LEU A 366 3.69 -6.71 10.07
C LEU A 366 3.21 -8.10 9.62
N TRP A 367 2.16 -8.16 8.78
CA TRP A 367 1.56 -9.41 8.30
C TRP A 367 2.56 -10.40 7.69
N PHE A 368 3.60 -9.89 7.07
CA PHE A 368 4.62 -10.66 6.35
C PHE A 368 5.59 -11.41 7.28
N THR A 369 5.73 -11.00 8.54
CA THR A 369 6.63 -11.68 9.49
C THR A 369 6.22 -13.13 9.76
N ARG A 370 4.94 -13.47 9.55
CA ARG A 370 4.44 -14.86 9.68
C ARG A 370 4.97 -15.80 8.61
N MET A 371 5.47 -15.27 7.49
CA MET A 371 6.06 -16.03 6.40
C MET A 371 7.59 -16.07 6.51
N MET A 372 8.18 -15.23 7.35
CA MET A 372 9.63 -15.18 7.54
C MET A 372 10.09 -16.34 8.42
N ASP A 373 11.23 -16.93 8.05
CA ASP A 373 11.89 -17.90 8.92
C ASP A 373 12.57 -17.24 10.11
N ASP A 374 12.94 -18.05 11.11
CA ASP A 374 13.53 -17.55 12.39
C ASP A 374 14.80 -16.73 12.17
N ARG A 375 15.61 -17.10 11.16
CA ARG A 375 16.84 -16.37 10.81
C ARG A 375 16.53 -14.98 10.26
N THR A 376 15.56 -14.88 9.40
CA THR A 376 15.09 -13.61 8.81
C THR A 376 14.49 -12.71 9.90
N VAL A 377 13.66 -13.28 10.79
CA VAL A 377 13.09 -12.56 11.93
C VAL A 377 14.21 -12.07 12.88
N ALA A 378 15.20 -12.90 13.19
CA ALA A 378 16.33 -12.50 14.03
C ALA A 378 17.13 -11.34 13.41
N ARG A 379 17.32 -11.33 12.07
CA ARG A 379 17.96 -10.22 11.34
C ARG A 379 17.12 -8.95 11.46
N MET A 380 15.79 -9.03 11.29
CA MET A 380 14.89 -7.90 11.52
C MET A 380 14.93 -7.37 12.96
N VAL A 381 14.97 -8.25 13.95
CA VAL A 381 15.11 -7.88 15.38
C VAL A 381 16.38 -7.06 15.59
N ALA A 382 17.49 -7.48 15.00
CA ALA A 382 18.75 -6.74 15.07
C ALA A 382 18.65 -5.38 14.38
N ALA A 383 18.04 -5.31 13.20
CA ALA A 383 17.83 -4.06 12.46
C ALA A 383 16.92 -3.08 13.22
N CYS A 384 15.93 -3.59 13.95
CA CYS A 384 15.00 -2.79 14.77
C CYS A 384 15.47 -2.55 16.21
N SER A 385 16.76 -2.76 16.52
CA SER A 385 17.34 -2.53 17.85
C SER A 385 16.67 -3.30 19.00
N GLY A 386 16.21 -4.52 18.74
CA GLY A 386 15.77 -5.48 19.75
C GLY A 386 14.32 -5.93 19.70
N ALA A 387 13.42 -5.22 19.01
CA ALA A 387 12.02 -5.65 18.88
C ALA A 387 11.40 -5.28 17.53
N VAL A 388 10.76 -6.25 16.88
CA VAL A 388 9.98 -6.02 15.66
C VAL A 388 8.57 -5.58 16.03
N THR A 389 8.39 -4.28 16.22
CA THR A 389 7.09 -3.64 16.42
C THR A 389 6.75 -2.72 15.24
N PRO A 390 5.47 -2.42 14.96
CA PRO A 390 5.11 -1.49 13.89
C PRO A 390 5.86 -0.15 14.00
N SER A 391 5.94 0.42 15.20
CA SER A 391 6.63 1.69 15.45
C SER A 391 8.14 1.60 15.22
N ALA A 392 8.81 0.52 15.66
CA ALA A 392 10.23 0.32 15.44
C ALA A 392 10.56 0.19 13.95
N VAL A 393 9.74 -0.58 13.21
CA VAL A 393 9.90 -0.73 11.76
C VAL A 393 9.65 0.60 11.04
N GLU A 394 8.53 1.29 11.32
CA GLU A 394 8.21 2.60 10.72
C GLU A 394 9.32 3.63 10.95
N SER A 395 9.92 3.64 12.16
CA SER A 395 11.03 4.54 12.51
C SER A 395 12.37 4.12 11.90
N GLY A 396 12.53 2.85 11.54
CA GLY A 396 13.75 2.30 10.93
C GLY A 396 13.82 2.41 9.41
N ILE A 397 12.78 2.92 8.72
CA ILE A 397 12.79 2.99 7.25
C ILE A 397 13.58 4.20 6.75
N GLY A 398 14.63 3.96 5.97
CA GLY A 398 15.51 4.97 5.39
C GLY A 398 14.96 5.66 4.14
N ALA A 399 15.76 6.53 3.54
CA ALA A 399 15.38 7.34 2.37
C ALA A 399 15.01 6.50 1.14
N GLY A 400 15.72 5.39 0.91
CA GLY A 400 15.41 4.43 -0.15
C GLY A 400 14.23 3.50 0.15
N LEU A 401 13.45 3.80 1.19
CA LEU A 401 12.29 3.03 1.66
C LEU A 401 12.62 1.59 2.09
N ALA A 402 13.88 1.30 2.34
CA ALA A 402 14.36 0.07 2.95
C ALA A 402 14.47 0.21 4.46
N LEU A 403 14.32 -0.91 5.19
CA LEU A 403 14.64 -0.99 6.61
C LEU A 403 16.15 -0.83 6.78
N GLU A 404 16.58 0.20 7.52
CA GLU A 404 17.99 0.47 7.80
C GLU A 404 18.61 -0.70 8.57
N ASN A 405 19.89 -0.96 8.34
CA ASN A 405 20.65 -2.06 8.94
C ASN A 405 20.13 -3.47 8.60
N MET A 406 19.25 -3.59 7.60
CA MET A 406 18.78 -4.88 7.07
C MET A 406 19.54 -5.20 5.77
N ASP A 407 20.32 -6.26 5.82
CA ASP A 407 21.01 -6.82 4.65
C ASP A 407 20.62 -8.30 4.49
N PRO A 408 20.12 -8.71 3.32
CA PRO A 408 19.86 -7.94 2.10
C PRO A 408 18.69 -6.93 2.26
N PRO A 409 18.60 -5.90 1.36
CA PRO A 409 17.60 -4.84 1.46
C PRO A 409 16.16 -5.35 1.52
N LEU A 410 15.42 -4.89 2.54
CA LEU A 410 13.99 -5.11 2.74
C LEU A 410 13.24 -3.79 2.57
N LEU A 411 12.56 -3.61 1.44
CA LEU A 411 11.85 -2.39 1.10
C LEU A 411 10.40 -2.46 1.59
N LEU A 412 9.98 -1.50 2.40
CA LEU A 412 8.69 -1.47 3.09
C LEU A 412 7.94 -0.15 2.84
N PRO A 413 7.61 0.20 1.59
CA PRO A 413 7.04 1.50 1.27
C PRO A 413 5.70 1.76 1.96
N THR A 414 4.89 0.74 2.24
CA THR A 414 3.60 0.90 2.94
C THR A 414 3.77 1.36 4.39
N LEU A 415 4.92 1.10 5.01
CA LEU A 415 5.24 1.50 6.38
C LEU A 415 6.10 2.77 6.45
N SER A 416 6.50 3.35 5.31
CA SER A 416 7.42 4.49 5.26
C SER A 416 6.79 5.83 5.65
N GLY A 417 5.46 5.92 5.70
CA GLY A 417 4.73 7.19 5.78
C GLY A 417 5.08 8.05 6.97
N PHE A 418 5.30 7.46 8.14
CA PHE A 418 5.62 8.22 9.34
C PHE A 418 7.00 8.91 9.26
N ARG A 419 8.01 8.20 8.79
CA ARG A 419 9.38 8.74 8.73
C ARG A 419 9.65 9.50 7.43
N GLN A 420 9.11 9.04 6.31
CA GLN A 420 9.51 9.51 4.99
C GLN A 420 8.49 10.42 4.31
N GLY A 421 7.26 10.49 4.81
CA GLY A 421 6.14 11.25 4.27
C GLY A 421 4.95 10.36 3.88
N PRO A 422 3.72 10.78 4.22
CA PRO A 422 2.54 9.95 4.10
C PRO A 422 2.22 9.57 2.64
N GLY A 423 2.57 10.40 1.68
CA GLY A 423 2.36 10.12 0.25
C GLY A 423 3.11 8.90 -0.26
N LEU A 424 4.27 8.55 0.36
CA LEU A 424 5.04 7.36 0.02
C LEU A 424 4.39 6.06 0.54
N ALA A 425 3.59 6.15 1.61
CA ALA A 425 2.88 4.99 2.15
C ALA A 425 1.59 4.66 1.39
N ASN A 426 0.98 5.63 0.72
CA ASN A 426 -0.27 5.48 -0.04
C ASN A 426 -0.06 5.60 -1.56
N LEU A 427 -1.01 6.17 -2.30
CA LEU A 427 -0.96 6.30 -3.78
C LEU A 427 -0.60 7.72 -4.25
N SER A 428 -0.26 8.64 -3.35
CA SER A 428 -0.24 10.07 -3.66
C SER A 428 1.06 10.57 -4.28
N CYS A 429 2.14 9.77 -4.30
CA CYS A 429 3.39 10.14 -4.96
C CYS A 429 4.19 8.91 -5.44
N LEU A 430 3.57 8.11 -6.32
CA LEU A 430 4.16 6.85 -6.82
C LEU A 430 5.43 7.09 -7.65
N GLY A 431 5.55 8.22 -8.34
CA GLY A 431 6.75 8.60 -9.07
C GLY A 431 7.95 8.85 -8.16
N GLU A 432 7.76 9.58 -7.06
CA GLU A 432 8.79 9.81 -6.03
C GLU A 432 9.16 8.51 -5.29
N LEU A 433 8.16 7.69 -4.95
CA LEU A 433 8.37 6.37 -4.36
C LEU A 433 9.30 5.53 -5.25
N SER A 434 9.05 5.52 -6.57
CA SER A 434 9.82 4.76 -7.53
C SER A 434 11.26 5.29 -7.65
N ASP A 435 11.45 6.62 -7.64
CA ASP A 435 12.78 7.21 -7.64
C ASP A 435 13.61 6.75 -6.44
N ARG A 436 13.04 6.84 -5.22
CA ARG A 436 13.77 6.47 -4.00
C ARG A 436 14.13 4.99 -3.94
N ILE A 437 13.21 4.11 -4.33
CA ILE A 437 13.46 2.67 -4.37
C ILE A 437 14.55 2.35 -5.39
N LEU A 438 14.42 2.87 -6.60
CA LEU A 438 15.36 2.55 -7.69
C LEU A 438 16.74 3.15 -7.45
N ALA A 439 16.84 4.37 -6.91
CA ALA A 439 18.12 4.95 -6.48
C ALA A 439 18.79 4.11 -5.41
N GLY A 440 18.02 3.61 -4.41
CA GLY A 440 18.53 2.72 -3.36
C GLY A 440 19.05 1.37 -3.87
N LEU A 441 18.71 1.00 -5.10
CA LEU A 441 19.19 -0.19 -5.79
C LEU A 441 20.24 0.14 -6.87
N GLY A 442 20.76 1.36 -6.89
CA GLY A 442 21.81 1.77 -7.84
C GLY A 442 21.32 2.00 -9.27
N ALA A 443 20.03 2.23 -9.48
CA ALA A 443 19.47 2.52 -10.79
C ALA A 443 19.62 4.00 -11.18
N GLY A 444 19.45 4.29 -12.45
CA GLY A 444 19.51 5.66 -12.98
C GLY A 444 20.94 6.16 -13.15
N ASP A 445 21.21 7.36 -12.70
CA ASP A 445 22.51 8.06 -12.80
C ASP A 445 23.40 7.89 -11.57
N GLY A 446 23.03 6.98 -10.65
CA GLY A 446 23.74 6.78 -9.38
C GLY A 446 23.41 7.82 -8.30
N THR A 447 22.35 8.60 -8.46
CA THR A 447 21.89 9.55 -7.42
C THR A 447 21.57 8.81 -6.12
N ASP A 448 22.16 9.25 -5.02
CA ASP A 448 21.91 8.71 -3.69
C ASP A 448 20.49 9.05 -3.19
N PRO A 449 19.73 8.08 -2.64
CA PRO A 449 18.39 8.31 -2.10
C PRO A 449 18.32 9.39 -1.01
N GLU A 450 19.37 9.56 -0.19
CA GLU A 450 19.40 10.59 0.85
C GLU A 450 19.42 11.99 0.25
N SER A 451 20.11 12.16 -0.90
CA SER A 451 20.13 13.44 -1.63
C SER A 451 18.75 13.83 -2.16
N LEU A 452 17.85 12.86 -2.42
CA LEU A 452 16.49 13.11 -2.88
C LEU A 452 15.59 13.73 -1.80
N ARG A 453 15.91 13.52 -0.51
CA ARG A 453 15.17 14.13 0.61
C ARG A 453 15.30 15.65 0.63
N HIS A 454 16.50 16.15 0.31
CA HIS A 454 16.88 17.55 0.51
C HIS A 454 16.84 18.40 -0.76
N ARG A 455 16.65 17.79 -1.91
CA ARG A 455 16.45 18.55 -3.15
C ARG A 455 15.06 19.14 -3.14
N ALA A 456 14.94 20.39 -2.68
CA ALA A 456 13.75 21.18 -2.91
C ALA A 456 13.44 21.14 -4.40
N SER A 457 12.20 20.77 -4.75
CA SER A 457 11.75 20.96 -6.10
C SER A 457 11.80 22.47 -6.35
N SER A 458 12.72 22.93 -7.20
CA SER A 458 12.66 24.27 -7.76
C SER A 458 11.45 24.33 -8.68
N VAL A 459 10.27 24.31 -8.07
CA VAL A 459 9.05 24.67 -8.76
C VAL A 459 9.09 26.19 -8.85
N GLU A 460 9.52 26.73 -9.96
CA GLU A 460 8.99 28.02 -10.37
C GLU A 460 7.47 27.88 -10.26
N ARG A 461 6.87 28.55 -9.28
CA ARG A 461 5.43 28.71 -9.20
C ARG A 461 5.05 29.52 -10.44
N ILE A 462 4.75 28.81 -11.52
CA ILE A 462 4.07 29.42 -12.66
C ILE A 462 2.69 29.73 -12.11
N LEU A 463 2.48 30.98 -11.71
CA LEU A 463 1.16 31.51 -11.44
C LEU A 463 0.42 31.46 -12.78
N LEU A 464 -0.54 30.56 -12.88
CA LEU A 464 -1.58 30.62 -13.91
C LEU A 464 -2.45 31.86 -13.70
#